data_c3e17a2acc324eb85f1634e4fc952677
#
_entry.id   c3e17a2acc324eb85f1634e4fc952677
#
_cell.length_a   1.000
_cell.length_b   1.000
_cell.length_c   1.000
_cell.angle_alpha   90.00
_cell.angle_beta   90.00
_cell.angle_gamma   90.00
#
_symmetry.space_group_name_H-M   'P 1'
#
loop_
_entity.id
_entity.type
_entity.pdbx_description
1 polymer ?
#
loop_
_entity_poly.entity_id
_entity_poly.type
_entity_poly.pdbx_seq_one_letter_code
_entity_poly.pdbx_strand_id
1 'polypeptide(L)'
;VIASYTYILQSSYTKTALETEITRDTASADAVHKLVNGRIGKEDFDQIKDQSDEKKQLYKDISSYFNEIRTLNSTRYIYTATKNEEGKLVYVVDGLDPDADDVRHPGDYIEEEMVPYIDRAISGENVYSQDIIDTTWGPIFTACYPVSANHDGTGEIIGAFCIEMDMQ
;
A
#
# COMPACT_ATOMS: atom_id res chain seq x y z
N VAL A 1 -35.45 -26.03 8.98
CA VAL A 1 -34.87 -26.42 7.67
C VAL A 1 -34.76 -25.22 6.73
N ILE A 2 -35.82 -24.41 6.54
CA ILE A 2 -35.81 -23.23 5.65
C ILE A 2 -34.82 -22.18 6.15
N ALA A 3 -34.78 -21.87 7.45
CA ALA A 3 -33.86 -20.90 8.02
C ALA A 3 -32.38 -21.30 7.84
N SER A 4 -32.06 -22.58 7.98
CA SER A 4 -30.69 -23.09 7.76
C SER A 4 -30.26 -22.97 6.30
N TYR A 5 -31.18 -23.25 5.37
CA TYR A 5 -30.89 -23.14 3.94
C TYR A 5 -30.66 -21.69 3.51
N THR A 6 -31.49 -20.79 4.00
CA THR A 6 -31.34 -19.32 3.73
C THR A 6 -30.00 -18.80 4.27
N TYR A 7 -29.60 -19.21 5.48
CA TYR A 7 -28.32 -18.81 6.07
C TYR A 7 -27.12 -19.31 5.24
N ILE A 8 -27.15 -20.57 4.78
CA ILE A 8 -26.09 -21.14 3.94
C ILE A 8 -25.99 -20.41 2.61
N LEU A 9 -27.11 -20.10 1.95
CA LEU A 9 -27.12 -19.35 0.70
C LEU A 9 -26.57 -17.94 0.87
N GLN A 10 -26.97 -17.23 1.90
CA GLN A 10 -26.48 -15.88 2.20
C GLN A 10 -24.98 -15.87 2.51
N SER A 11 -24.50 -16.80 3.32
CA SER A 11 -23.08 -16.96 3.62
C SER A 11 -22.24 -17.27 2.37
N SER A 12 -22.73 -18.16 1.51
CA SER A 12 -22.08 -18.50 0.24
C SER A 12 -22.02 -17.30 -0.73
N TYR A 13 -23.12 -16.54 -0.83
CA TYR A 13 -23.16 -15.34 -1.66
C TYR A 13 -22.18 -14.26 -1.16
N THR A 14 -22.14 -14.03 0.14
CA THR A 14 -21.21 -13.05 0.74
C THR A 14 -19.75 -13.43 0.48
N LYS A 15 -19.41 -14.72 0.62
CA LYS A 15 -18.06 -15.23 0.33
C LYS A 15 -17.68 -15.02 -1.14
N THR A 16 -18.57 -15.35 -2.07
CA THR A 16 -18.35 -15.17 -3.50
C THR A 16 -18.21 -13.69 -3.87
N ALA A 17 -18.99 -12.80 -3.26
CA ALA A 17 -18.88 -11.36 -3.45
C ALA A 17 -17.52 -10.83 -2.99
N LEU A 18 -17.04 -11.25 -1.81
CA LEU A 18 -15.73 -10.89 -1.28
C LEU A 18 -14.59 -11.36 -2.20
N GLU A 19 -14.61 -12.62 -2.64
CA GLU A 19 -13.60 -13.18 -3.55
C GLU A 19 -13.57 -12.43 -4.89
N THR A 20 -14.72 -12.02 -5.40
CA THR A 20 -14.84 -11.23 -6.63
C THR A 20 -14.23 -9.84 -6.45
N GLU A 21 -14.50 -9.19 -5.32
CA GLU A 21 -13.95 -7.87 -5.00
C GLU A 21 -12.43 -7.92 -4.85
N ILE A 22 -11.90 -8.88 -4.10
CA ILE A 22 -10.45 -9.09 -3.94
C ILE A 22 -9.78 -9.34 -5.30
N THR A 23 -10.39 -10.15 -6.17
CA THR A 23 -9.86 -10.40 -7.52
C THR A 23 -9.79 -9.12 -8.35
N ARG A 24 -10.83 -8.30 -8.31
CA ARG A 24 -10.88 -7.01 -8.99
C ARG A 24 -9.83 -6.05 -8.45
N ASP A 25 -9.74 -5.94 -7.12
CA ASP A 25 -8.83 -5.01 -6.47
C ASP A 25 -7.36 -5.43 -6.65
N THR A 26 -7.08 -6.74 -6.65
CA THR A 26 -5.76 -7.28 -7.01
C THR A 26 -5.35 -6.85 -8.43
N ALA A 27 -6.23 -7.01 -9.41
CA ALA A 27 -5.96 -6.59 -10.78
C ALA A 27 -5.76 -5.08 -10.91
N SER A 28 -6.55 -4.29 -10.17
CA SER A 28 -6.41 -2.83 -10.14
C SER A 28 -5.10 -2.40 -9.49
N ALA A 29 -4.71 -3.04 -8.38
CA ALA A 29 -3.44 -2.78 -7.71
C ALA A 29 -2.24 -3.11 -8.62
N ASP A 30 -2.27 -4.24 -9.33
CA ASP A 30 -1.23 -4.60 -10.27
C ASP A 30 -1.09 -3.58 -11.41
N ALA A 31 -2.21 -3.04 -11.90
CA ALA A 31 -2.20 -2.00 -12.91
C ALA A 31 -1.57 -0.69 -12.39
N VAL A 32 -1.92 -0.28 -11.18
CA VAL A 32 -1.32 0.89 -10.51
C VAL A 32 0.18 0.67 -10.26
N HIS A 33 0.56 -0.50 -9.76
CA HIS A 33 1.97 -0.84 -9.53
C HIS A 33 2.81 -0.71 -10.81
N LYS A 34 2.30 -1.13 -11.96
CA LYS A 34 3.00 -0.98 -13.24
C LYS A 34 3.30 0.47 -13.62
N LEU A 35 2.49 1.43 -13.19
CA LEU A 35 2.74 2.85 -13.43
C LEU A 35 3.90 3.39 -12.59
N VAL A 36 4.14 2.81 -11.42
CA VAL A 36 5.15 3.25 -10.45
C VAL A 36 6.45 2.48 -10.58
N ASN A 37 6.36 1.21 -11.00
CA ASN A 37 7.53 0.34 -11.10
C ASN A 37 8.63 0.96 -11.98
N GLY A 38 9.84 1.03 -11.43
CA GLY A 38 10.99 1.68 -12.08
C GLY A 38 11.07 3.20 -11.89
N ARG A 39 10.09 3.83 -11.22
CA ARG A 39 10.09 5.27 -10.90
C ARG A 39 10.76 5.59 -9.56
N ILE A 40 10.81 4.63 -8.65
CA ILE A 40 11.42 4.74 -7.33
C ILE A 40 12.56 3.76 -7.19
N GLY A 41 13.59 4.13 -6.46
CA GLY A 41 14.78 3.34 -6.24
C GLY A 41 15.52 3.75 -4.97
N LYS A 42 16.77 3.30 -4.85
CA LYS A 42 17.58 3.48 -3.63
C LYS A 42 17.73 4.93 -3.20
N GLU A 43 17.94 5.85 -4.13
CA GLU A 43 18.14 7.27 -3.84
C GLU A 43 16.95 7.90 -3.13
N ASP A 44 15.72 7.46 -3.42
CA ASP A 44 14.50 7.97 -2.79
C ASP A 44 14.45 7.60 -1.32
N PHE A 45 14.78 6.35 -1.01
CA PHE A 45 14.85 5.83 0.36
C PHE A 45 16.05 6.38 1.15
N ASP A 46 17.17 6.66 0.48
CA ASP A 46 18.37 7.21 1.13
C ASP A 46 18.20 8.69 1.51
N GLN A 47 17.46 9.46 0.71
CA GLN A 47 17.31 10.91 0.87
C GLN A 47 16.07 11.33 1.68
N ILE A 48 15.10 10.43 1.87
CA ILE A 48 13.84 10.72 2.58
C ILE A 48 13.79 9.87 3.84
N LYS A 49 14.05 10.49 4.99
CA LYS A 49 14.16 9.81 6.30
C LYS A 49 13.21 10.33 7.37
N ASP A 50 12.94 11.62 7.36
CA ASP A 50 12.10 12.27 8.36
C ASP A 50 11.28 13.41 7.73
N GLN A 51 10.37 13.98 8.52
CA GLN A 51 9.45 15.04 8.07
C GLN A 51 10.18 16.26 7.49
N SER A 52 11.41 16.56 7.92
CA SER A 52 12.16 17.70 7.37
C SER A 52 12.52 17.53 5.89
N ASP A 53 12.52 16.28 5.40
CA ASP A 53 12.83 15.95 4.02
C ASP A 53 11.68 16.24 3.05
N GLU A 54 10.47 16.47 3.54
CA GLU A 54 9.30 16.84 2.72
C GLU A 54 9.49 18.14 1.93
N LYS A 55 10.39 19.02 2.39
CA LYS A 55 10.76 20.23 1.65
C LYS A 55 11.62 19.98 0.40
N LYS A 56 12.24 18.79 0.30
CA LYS A 56 13.06 18.40 -0.84
C LYS A 56 12.20 18.26 -2.10
N GLN A 57 12.73 18.68 -3.24
CA GLN A 57 12.02 18.56 -4.51
C GLN A 57 11.74 17.10 -4.85
N LEU A 58 12.69 16.19 -4.54
CA LEU A 58 12.53 14.76 -4.72
C LEU A 58 11.26 14.23 -4.02
N TYR A 59 11.04 14.57 -2.73
CA TYR A 59 9.84 14.17 -2.01
C TYR A 59 8.57 14.69 -2.69
N LYS A 60 8.56 15.98 -3.01
CA LYS A 60 7.39 16.64 -3.63
C LYS A 60 7.03 16.02 -4.98
N ASP A 61 8.02 15.68 -5.78
CA ASP A 61 7.83 15.08 -7.09
C ASP A 61 7.21 13.67 -6.95
N ILE A 62 7.72 12.84 -6.03
CA ILE A 62 7.20 11.49 -5.81
C ILE A 62 5.81 11.54 -5.18
N SER A 63 5.62 12.34 -4.13
CA SER A 63 4.32 12.48 -3.46
C SER A 63 3.24 12.99 -4.40
N SER A 64 3.53 14.00 -5.21
CA SER A 64 2.61 14.51 -6.24
C SER A 64 2.27 13.46 -7.29
N TYR A 65 3.25 12.69 -7.73
CA TYR A 65 3.05 11.61 -8.69
C TYR A 65 2.16 10.50 -8.11
N PHE A 66 2.39 10.09 -6.86
CA PHE A 66 1.54 9.13 -6.16
C PHE A 66 0.11 9.66 -5.99
N ASN A 67 -0.04 10.94 -5.65
CA ASN A 67 -1.36 11.57 -5.51
C ASN A 67 -2.13 11.56 -6.83
N GLU A 68 -1.47 11.91 -7.93
CA GLU A 68 -2.06 11.87 -9.26
C GLU A 68 -2.54 10.46 -9.63
N ILE A 69 -1.67 9.45 -9.48
CA ILE A 69 -2.03 8.05 -9.76
C ILE A 69 -3.18 7.59 -8.87
N ARG A 70 -3.13 7.90 -7.57
CA ARG A 70 -4.16 7.55 -6.61
C ARG A 70 -5.53 8.10 -7.02
N THR A 71 -5.56 9.38 -7.37
CA THR A 71 -6.79 10.07 -7.75
C THR A 71 -7.37 9.53 -9.05
N LEU A 72 -6.53 9.32 -10.07
CA LEU A 72 -6.96 8.80 -11.38
C LEU A 72 -7.48 7.36 -11.33
N ASN A 73 -7.00 6.55 -10.37
CA ASN A 73 -7.35 5.14 -10.28
C ASN A 73 -8.32 4.82 -9.12
N SER A 74 -8.91 5.83 -8.48
CA SER A 74 -9.81 5.67 -7.35
C SER A 74 -9.22 4.82 -6.22
N THR A 75 -7.92 4.94 -6.00
CA THR A 75 -7.19 4.28 -4.93
C THR A 75 -7.21 5.16 -3.69
N ARG A 76 -7.39 4.57 -2.50
CA ARG A 76 -7.47 5.35 -1.27
C ARG A 76 -6.10 5.83 -0.82
N TYR A 77 -5.13 4.91 -0.69
CA TYR A 77 -3.78 5.22 -0.26
C TYR A 77 -2.75 4.61 -1.21
N ILE A 78 -1.70 5.38 -1.48
CA ILE A 78 -0.48 4.93 -2.15
C ILE A 78 0.69 5.49 -1.36
N TYR A 79 1.58 4.62 -0.90
CA TYR A 79 2.75 5.02 -0.13
C TYR A 79 3.91 4.04 -0.29
N THR A 80 5.07 4.46 0.15
CA THR A 80 6.24 3.59 0.31
C THR A 80 6.61 3.46 1.79
N ALA A 81 7.19 2.32 2.14
CA ALA A 81 7.63 1.98 3.48
C ALA A 81 8.97 1.28 3.46
N THR A 82 9.73 1.43 4.54
CA THR A 82 11.01 0.74 4.73
C THR A 82 11.24 0.43 6.20
N LYS A 83 12.29 -0.32 6.52
CA LYS A 83 12.77 -0.49 7.90
C LYS A 83 13.75 0.62 8.25
N ASN A 84 13.53 1.23 9.42
CA ASN A 84 14.48 2.18 9.99
C ASN A 84 15.69 1.46 10.60
N GLU A 85 16.62 2.20 11.17
CA GLU A 85 17.84 1.65 11.80
C GLU A 85 17.56 0.70 12.98
N GLU A 86 16.39 0.85 13.62
CA GLU A 86 15.93 -0.03 14.71
C GLU A 86 15.20 -1.28 14.18
N GLY A 87 15.04 -1.43 12.86
CA GLY A 87 14.32 -2.52 12.22
C GLY A 87 12.80 -2.38 12.24
N LYS A 88 12.26 -1.22 12.60
CA LYS A 88 10.82 -0.93 12.60
C LYS A 88 10.38 -0.37 11.26
N LEU A 89 9.18 -0.75 10.84
CA LEU A 89 8.58 -0.25 9.61
C LEU A 89 8.11 1.20 9.77
N VAL A 90 8.52 2.03 8.82
CA VAL A 90 8.19 3.45 8.77
C VAL A 90 7.74 3.86 7.36
N TYR A 91 6.92 4.91 7.28
CA TYR A 91 6.58 5.56 6.02
C TYR A 91 7.80 6.25 5.42
N VAL A 92 7.87 6.29 4.09
CA VAL A 92 8.86 7.07 3.32
C VAL A 92 8.17 8.18 2.57
N VAL A 93 7.35 7.87 1.56
CA VAL A 93 6.56 8.87 0.82
C VAL A 93 5.09 8.48 0.89
N ASP A 94 4.24 9.43 1.24
CA ASP A 94 2.78 9.31 1.18
C ASP A 94 2.24 10.09 -0.03
N GLY A 95 1.28 9.51 -0.72
CA GLY A 95 0.60 10.10 -1.87
C GLY A 95 -0.69 10.85 -1.53
N LEU A 96 -1.01 11.08 -0.26
CA LEU A 96 -2.14 11.93 0.12
C LEU A 96 -1.83 13.42 -0.11
N ASP A 97 -2.88 14.22 -0.15
CA ASP A 97 -2.72 15.66 -0.11
C ASP A 97 -2.03 16.07 1.20
N PRO A 98 -1.07 17.02 1.16
CA PRO A 98 -0.33 17.43 2.36
C PRO A 98 -1.21 17.95 3.50
N ASP A 99 -2.40 18.44 3.17
CA ASP A 99 -3.36 18.99 4.13
C ASP A 99 -4.41 17.95 4.58
N ALA A 100 -4.29 16.69 4.17
CA ALA A 100 -5.19 15.63 4.61
C ALA A 100 -4.97 15.27 6.09
N ASP A 101 -6.06 15.02 6.81
CA ASP A 101 -6.01 14.70 8.24
C ASP A 101 -5.28 13.39 8.55
N ASP A 102 -5.25 12.48 7.58
CA ASP A 102 -4.66 11.13 7.69
C ASP A 102 -3.32 10.98 6.95
N VAL A 103 -2.73 12.09 6.45
CA VAL A 103 -1.40 12.07 5.83
C VAL A 103 -0.34 11.58 6.82
N ARG A 104 0.59 10.77 6.31
CA ARG A 104 1.73 10.27 7.07
C ARG A 104 3.02 10.94 6.61
N HIS A 105 3.91 11.16 7.55
CA HIS A 105 5.20 11.80 7.31
C HIS A 105 6.32 10.78 7.24
N PRO A 106 7.41 11.07 6.51
CA PRO A 106 8.58 10.20 6.52
C PRO A 106 9.07 9.95 7.95
N GLY A 107 9.27 8.68 8.29
CA GLY A 107 9.67 8.27 9.63
C GLY A 107 8.52 7.93 10.59
N ASP A 108 7.27 8.25 10.26
CA ASP A 108 6.12 7.80 11.04
C ASP A 108 6.03 6.28 11.02
N TYR A 109 5.64 5.68 12.14
CA TYR A 109 5.48 4.23 12.22
C TYR A 109 4.28 3.74 11.41
N ILE A 110 4.47 2.61 10.74
CA ILE A 110 3.39 1.86 10.08
C ILE A 110 2.42 1.32 11.14
N GLU A 111 1.13 1.37 10.86
CA GLU A 111 0.07 0.79 11.69
C GLU A 111 0.26 -0.73 11.84
N GLU A 112 0.03 -1.25 13.05
CA GLU A 112 0.33 -2.65 13.40
C GLU A 112 -0.37 -3.66 12.50
N GLU A 113 -1.60 -3.38 12.07
CA GLU A 113 -2.37 -4.24 11.17
C GLU A 113 -1.75 -4.38 9.78
N MET A 114 -0.93 -3.40 9.35
CA MET A 114 -0.27 -3.40 8.04
C MET A 114 1.11 -4.08 8.06
N VAL A 115 1.74 -4.17 9.22
CA VAL A 115 3.10 -4.71 9.39
C VAL A 115 3.28 -6.09 8.74
N PRO A 116 2.41 -7.09 8.92
CA PRO A 116 2.60 -8.42 8.34
C PRO A 116 2.66 -8.42 6.81
N TYR A 117 1.90 -7.55 6.16
CA TYR A 117 1.85 -7.45 4.68
C TYR A 117 3.12 -6.79 4.14
N ILE A 118 3.57 -5.73 4.79
CA ILE A 118 4.77 -4.98 4.37
C ILE A 118 6.04 -5.78 4.63
N ASP A 119 6.13 -6.50 5.75
CA ASP A 119 7.28 -7.38 6.04
C ASP A 119 7.44 -8.47 4.98
N ARG A 120 6.35 -9.07 4.52
CA ARG A 120 6.39 -10.06 3.43
C ARG A 120 6.81 -9.43 2.11
N ALA A 121 6.36 -8.23 1.80
CA ALA A 121 6.77 -7.51 0.60
C ALA A 121 8.28 -7.19 0.63
N ILE A 122 8.81 -6.72 1.75
CA ILE A 122 10.26 -6.49 1.92
C ILE A 122 11.06 -7.80 1.82
N SER A 123 10.45 -8.94 2.13
CA SER A 123 11.06 -10.27 1.94
C SER A 123 11.04 -10.75 0.48
N GLY A 124 10.41 -10.01 -0.44
CA GLY A 124 10.44 -10.29 -1.88
C GLY A 124 9.14 -10.82 -2.47
N GLU A 125 8.04 -10.79 -1.72
CA GLU A 125 6.74 -11.25 -2.19
C GLU A 125 5.88 -10.09 -2.72
N ASN A 126 5.10 -10.33 -3.79
CA ASN A 126 3.92 -9.53 -4.06
C ASN A 126 2.81 -10.01 -3.14
N VAL A 127 2.30 -9.15 -2.28
CA VAL A 127 1.37 -9.50 -1.21
C VAL A 127 0.02 -8.87 -1.46
N TYR A 128 -1.04 -9.68 -1.34
CA TYR A 128 -2.43 -9.22 -1.47
C TYR A 128 -3.22 -9.72 -0.28
N SER A 129 -3.99 -8.84 0.37
CA SER A 129 -4.89 -9.28 1.44
C SER A 129 -5.99 -10.19 0.88
N GLN A 130 -6.28 -11.27 1.59
CA GLN A 130 -7.31 -12.24 1.20
C GLN A 130 -8.62 -12.04 1.97
N ASP A 131 -8.60 -11.16 2.94
CA ASP A 131 -9.73 -10.76 3.77
C ASP A 131 -9.75 -9.22 3.89
N ILE A 132 -10.87 -8.70 4.36
CA ILE A 132 -11.01 -7.31 4.72
C ILE A 132 -10.11 -7.01 5.92
N ILE A 133 -9.30 -5.96 5.80
CA ILE A 133 -8.50 -5.45 6.91
C ILE A 133 -9.26 -4.28 7.52
N ASP A 134 -9.66 -4.44 8.79
CA ASP A 134 -10.26 -3.35 9.55
C ASP A 134 -9.17 -2.39 10.04
N THR A 135 -9.26 -1.15 9.60
CA THR A 135 -8.38 -0.07 10.05
C THR A 135 -9.15 1.02 10.76
N THR A 136 -8.44 1.91 11.44
CA THR A 136 -9.03 3.13 12.03
C THR A 136 -9.76 3.98 10.98
N TRP A 137 -9.37 3.85 9.71
CA TRP A 137 -9.89 4.62 8.58
C TRP A 137 -10.96 3.89 7.77
N GLY A 138 -11.39 2.71 8.23
CA GLY A 138 -12.39 1.85 7.61
C GLY A 138 -11.82 0.54 7.05
N PRO A 139 -12.69 -0.30 6.47
CA PRO A 139 -12.29 -1.58 5.91
C PRO A 139 -11.56 -1.37 4.58
N ILE A 140 -10.41 -2.02 4.42
CA ILE A 140 -9.56 -1.90 3.23
C ILE A 140 -9.13 -3.25 2.67
N PHE A 141 -8.80 -3.25 1.38
CA PHE A 141 -7.91 -4.20 0.71
C PHE A 141 -6.51 -3.58 0.62
N THR A 142 -5.46 -4.37 0.82
CA THR A 142 -4.09 -3.93 0.60
C THR A 142 -3.34 -4.83 -0.37
N ALA A 143 -2.49 -4.21 -1.18
CA ALA A 143 -1.46 -4.86 -1.97
C ALA A 143 -0.11 -4.21 -1.68
N CYS A 144 0.90 -5.03 -1.40
CA CYS A 144 2.25 -4.56 -1.13
C CYS A 144 3.24 -5.25 -2.07
N TYR A 145 4.14 -4.47 -2.64
CA TYR A 145 5.12 -4.92 -3.63
C TYR A 145 6.53 -4.59 -3.16
N PRO A 146 7.52 -5.47 -3.37
CA PRO A 146 8.91 -5.15 -3.10
C PRO A 146 9.41 -3.99 -3.98
N VAL A 147 10.21 -3.11 -3.39
CA VAL A 147 10.96 -2.09 -4.12
C VAL A 147 12.43 -2.46 -4.12
N SER A 148 13.00 -2.65 -5.29
CA SER A 148 14.42 -2.97 -5.49
C SER A 148 15.27 -1.71 -5.56
N ALA A 149 16.55 -1.85 -5.20
CA ALA A 149 17.51 -0.74 -5.20
C ALA A 149 17.65 -0.08 -6.57
N ASN A 150 17.63 -0.89 -7.64
CA ASN A 150 17.75 -0.39 -9.00
C ASN A 150 16.37 -0.22 -9.66
N HIS A 151 16.24 0.81 -10.48
CA HIS A 151 15.01 1.12 -11.22
C HIS A 151 14.58 0.04 -12.22
N ASP A 152 15.48 -0.89 -12.59
CA ASP A 152 15.19 -2.02 -13.47
C ASP A 152 14.62 -3.25 -12.72
N GLY A 153 14.40 -3.14 -11.40
CA GLY A 153 13.89 -4.20 -10.55
C GLY A 153 14.97 -5.18 -10.04
N THR A 154 16.24 -4.88 -10.30
CA THR A 154 17.38 -5.66 -9.78
C THR A 154 17.97 -5.05 -8.51
N GLY A 155 18.88 -5.79 -7.88
CA GLY A 155 19.51 -5.37 -6.63
C GLY A 155 18.77 -5.85 -5.39
N GLU A 156 19.23 -5.41 -4.24
CA GLU A 156 18.59 -5.72 -2.96
C GLU A 156 17.20 -5.07 -2.84
N ILE A 157 16.32 -5.69 -2.06
CA ILE A 157 15.02 -5.09 -1.73
C ILE A 157 15.24 -4.11 -0.58
N ILE A 158 14.85 -2.85 -0.81
CA ILE A 158 15.10 -1.73 0.10
C ILE A 158 13.83 -1.22 0.80
N GLY A 159 12.66 -1.65 0.35
CA GLY A 159 11.39 -1.23 0.90
C GLY A 159 10.21 -1.89 0.22
N ALA A 160 9.04 -1.34 0.46
CA ALA A 160 7.78 -1.76 -0.14
C ALA A 160 7.01 -0.56 -0.72
N PHE A 161 6.27 -0.84 -1.79
CA PHE A 161 5.25 0.04 -2.35
C PHE A 161 3.88 -0.54 -2.01
N CYS A 162 3.02 0.27 -1.39
CA CYS A 162 1.74 -0.18 -0.86
C CYS A 162 0.59 0.58 -1.51
N ILE A 163 -0.46 -0.17 -1.83
CA ILE A 163 -1.70 0.33 -2.42
C ILE A 163 -2.85 -0.16 -1.55
N GLU A 164 -3.72 0.75 -1.13
CA GLU A 164 -4.90 0.40 -0.34
C GLU A 164 -6.16 0.92 -1.02
N MET A 165 -7.19 0.08 -1.02
CA MET A 165 -8.49 0.37 -1.62
C MET A 165 -9.58 0.18 -0.58
N ASP A 166 -10.59 1.06 -0.61
CA ASP A 166 -11.79 0.89 0.22
C ASP A 166 -12.54 -0.38 -0.18
N MET A 167 -12.95 -1.15 0.81
CA MET A 167 -13.86 -2.28 0.63
C MET A 167 -15.25 -1.91 1.15
N GLN A 168 -16.30 -2.20 0.35
CA GLN A 168 -17.71 -1.89 0.66
C GLN A 168 -18.47 -3.12 1.11
#